data_df1a37b887f178a194d2f1334127a508
#
_entry.id   df1a37b887f178a194d2f1334127a508
#
_cell.length_a   1.000
_cell.length_b   1.000
_cell.length_c   1.000
_cell.angle_alpha   90.00
_cell.angle_beta   90.00
_cell.angle_gamma   90.00
#
_symmetry.space_group_name_H-M   'P 1'
#
loop_
_entity.id
_entity.type
_entity.pdbx_description
1 polymer ?
#
loop_
_entity_poly.entity_id
_entity_poly.type
_entity_poly.pdbx_seq_one_letter_code
_entity_poly.pdbx_strand_id
1 'polypeptide(L)'
;VRSSVFHPIILFLLSGCPTTCDSNGTSFFVISLGGPKSLTMDAIHLSMSSAPLVKRPSGAGLKTNRPRVMSKSGHSNVRLDKVDGIYLLYLQDLWTTVIDMKWRYKLTLFAATFVMTWFLFGVIYYAIAFIHGDLEPSEDASNHTPCIMKVDSLTGAFLFSLESQTTIGYGVRSITEECPHAIFLLVAQLVITTLIEIFITGTFLAKIARPKKRAETIKFSHCAVITKQNGKLCLVIQVANMRKSLLIQCQLSGKLLQTHVTKEGERILLNQATVKFHVDSSSESPFLILPMTFYHVLDETSPLRDLTPQNLKEKEFELVVLLNATVESTSAVCQSRTSYIPEEIYWGFEFVPVVSLSKNGKYVADFSQFEQIRKSPDCTFYCADSEKQKLEEKYRQEEQRERELRTLLLQQSNV
;
A
#
# COMPACT_ATOMS: atom_id res chain seq x y z
N VAL A 1 -36.25 -1.96 34.36
CA VAL A 1 -36.58 -2.47 33.02
C VAL A 1 -35.33 -2.28 32.13
N ARG A 2 -34.71 -3.39 31.78
CA ARG A 2 -33.71 -3.67 30.76
C ARG A 2 -33.13 -2.48 29.99
N SER A 3 -31.81 -2.22 30.17
CA SER A 3 -30.92 -1.61 29.17
C SER A 3 -29.63 -2.41 29.09
N SER A 4 -29.60 -3.37 28.21
CA SER A 4 -28.45 -4.20 27.85
C SER A 4 -28.16 -3.95 26.38
N VAL A 5 -27.33 -2.95 26.03
CA VAL A 5 -26.88 -2.71 24.63
C VAL A 5 -25.41 -2.25 24.54
N PHE A 6 -24.64 -2.08 25.60
CA PHE A 6 -23.27 -1.58 25.47
C PHE A 6 -22.16 -2.49 26.05
N HIS A 7 -22.20 -3.78 25.79
CA HIS A 7 -21.11 -4.66 26.20
C HIS A 7 -20.77 -5.75 25.17
N PRO A 8 -20.14 -5.42 24.02
CA PRO A 8 -19.34 -6.45 23.39
C PRO A 8 -17.94 -6.04 22.90
N ILE A 9 -17.45 -4.80 23.10
CA ILE A 9 -16.20 -4.39 22.43
C ILE A 9 -14.94 -4.59 23.29
N ILE A 10 -15.08 -4.68 24.62
CA ILE A 10 -13.91 -4.84 25.53
C ILE A 10 -13.51 -6.31 25.74
N LEU A 11 -14.39 -7.27 25.48
CA LEU A 11 -14.12 -8.69 25.75
C LEU A 11 -13.34 -9.41 24.64
N PHE A 12 -13.06 -8.77 23.50
CA PHE A 12 -12.38 -9.42 22.37
C PHE A 12 -10.85 -9.30 22.36
N LEU A 13 -10.27 -8.63 23.35
CA LEU A 13 -8.80 -8.43 23.41
C LEU A 13 -8.09 -9.27 24.48
N LEU A 14 -8.80 -10.09 25.25
CA LEU A 14 -8.21 -10.88 26.34
C LEU A 14 -8.47 -12.39 26.31
N SER A 15 -9.06 -12.95 25.25
CA SER A 15 -9.14 -14.41 25.13
C SER A 15 -7.94 -14.92 24.35
N GLY A 16 -6.95 -15.37 25.11
CA GLY A 16 -5.79 -16.08 24.65
C GLY A 16 -6.16 -17.43 24.03
N CYS A 17 -5.31 -17.91 23.15
CA CYS A 17 -5.27 -19.25 22.59
C CYS A 17 -5.47 -20.35 23.64
N PRO A 18 -6.24 -21.38 23.37
CA PRO A 18 -6.03 -22.67 24.00
C PRO A 18 -5.05 -23.50 23.13
N THR A 19 -3.88 -23.72 23.67
CA THR A 19 -3.02 -24.84 23.32
C THR A 19 -3.67 -26.13 23.84
N THR A 20 -3.94 -27.04 22.94
CA THR A 20 -3.97 -28.47 23.33
C THR A 20 -3.19 -29.27 22.29
N CYS A 21 -2.02 -29.73 22.71
CA CYS A 21 -1.41 -30.92 22.17
C CYS A 21 -2.25 -32.13 22.52
N ASP A 22 -2.47 -33.04 21.56
CA ASP A 22 -2.57 -34.43 21.90
C ASP A 22 -1.93 -35.32 20.85
N SER A 23 -1.19 -36.27 21.37
CA SER A 23 -0.34 -37.25 20.72
C SER A 23 -1.13 -38.50 20.37
N ASN A 24 -0.70 -39.18 19.29
CA ASN A 24 -0.94 -40.58 18.93
C ASN A 24 -2.23 -40.93 18.19
N GLY A 25 -2.02 -41.60 17.04
CA GLY A 25 -3.02 -42.50 16.51
C GLY A 25 -3.06 -42.62 14.99
N THR A 26 -2.19 -43.43 14.46
CA THR A 26 -2.28 -44.09 13.15
C THR A 26 -3.66 -44.65 12.85
N SER A 27 -4.18 -44.42 11.65
CA SER A 27 -5.06 -45.37 10.97
C SER A 27 -4.96 -45.25 9.46
N PHE A 28 -4.43 -46.25 8.87
CA PHE A 28 -4.46 -46.60 7.44
C PHE A 28 -5.89 -46.93 7.01
N PHE A 29 -6.31 -46.42 5.86
CA PHE A 29 -7.28 -47.09 5.01
C PHE A 29 -6.77 -47.12 3.58
N VAL A 30 -6.36 -48.33 3.18
CA VAL A 30 -6.08 -48.76 1.83
C VAL A 30 -7.43 -49.20 1.22
N ILE A 31 -7.84 -48.56 0.14
CA ILE A 31 -8.77 -49.19 -0.83
C ILE A 31 -8.11 -49.14 -2.18
N SER A 32 -7.70 -50.33 -2.59
CA SER A 32 -7.27 -50.68 -3.95
C SER A 32 -8.52 -50.99 -4.78
N LEU A 33 -8.64 -50.40 -5.95
CA LEU A 33 -9.42 -50.99 -7.08
C LEU A 33 -8.85 -50.52 -8.42
N GLY A 34 -8.24 -51.48 -9.11
CA GLY A 34 -8.36 -51.87 -10.51
C GLY A 34 -8.20 -50.77 -11.59
N GLY A 35 -7.10 -50.88 -12.38
CA GLY A 35 -6.96 -50.21 -13.64
C GLY A 35 -7.86 -50.77 -14.76
N PRO A 36 -7.89 -50.14 -15.92
CA PRO A 36 -7.01 -50.63 -16.99
C PRO A 36 -6.46 -49.56 -17.98
N LYS A 37 -5.30 -49.94 -18.51
CA LYS A 37 -4.76 -49.74 -19.88
C LYS A 37 -4.51 -48.31 -20.43
N SER A 38 -3.23 -48.09 -20.57
CA SER A 38 -2.42 -47.32 -21.51
C SER A 38 -3.11 -46.89 -22.83
N LEU A 39 -3.09 -45.59 -23.08
CA LEU A 39 -2.99 -45.00 -24.39
C LEU A 39 -1.78 -44.05 -24.34
N THR A 40 -0.76 -44.45 -25.08
CA THR A 40 0.44 -43.64 -25.35
C THR A 40 0.03 -42.46 -26.21
N MET A 41 0.08 -41.27 -25.66
CA MET A 41 0.02 -40.05 -26.42
C MET A 41 1.46 -39.54 -26.54
N ASP A 42 1.97 -39.56 -27.76
CA ASP A 42 3.28 -39.04 -28.13
C ASP A 42 3.41 -37.61 -27.70
N ALA A 43 4.35 -37.38 -26.81
CA ALA A 43 4.75 -36.03 -26.39
C ALA A 43 5.47 -35.36 -27.57
N ILE A 44 4.81 -34.38 -28.17
CA ILE A 44 5.47 -33.44 -29.07
C ILE A 44 6.44 -32.62 -28.20
N HIS A 45 7.70 -33.00 -28.19
CA HIS A 45 8.80 -32.19 -27.66
C HIS A 45 8.94 -30.97 -28.58
N LEU A 46 8.27 -29.89 -28.24
CA LEU A 46 8.70 -28.55 -28.68
C LEU A 46 10.06 -28.29 -28.02
N SER A 47 11.13 -28.42 -28.78
CA SER A 47 12.46 -28.00 -28.39
C SER A 47 12.44 -26.47 -28.25
N MET A 48 12.14 -25.99 -27.04
CA MET A 48 12.41 -24.58 -26.67
C MET A 48 13.92 -24.41 -26.70
N SER A 49 14.40 -23.66 -27.69
CA SER A 49 15.77 -23.16 -27.77
C SER A 49 16.14 -22.52 -26.44
N SER A 50 17.04 -23.14 -25.71
CA SER A 50 17.56 -22.65 -24.43
C SER A 50 18.52 -21.49 -24.70
N ALA A 51 17.98 -20.27 -24.83
CA ALA A 51 18.80 -19.07 -24.71
C ALA A 51 19.45 -19.03 -23.32
N PRO A 52 20.75 -18.69 -23.19
CA PRO A 52 21.43 -18.73 -21.91
C PRO A 52 20.75 -17.79 -20.92
N LEU A 53 20.31 -18.36 -19.79
CA LEU A 53 19.82 -17.62 -18.64
C LEU A 53 20.97 -16.72 -18.14
N VAL A 54 20.82 -15.43 -18.26
CA VAL A 54 21.72 -14.46 -17.65
C VAL A 54 21.34 -14.40 -16.16
N LYS A 55 22.03 -15.23 -15.36
CA LYS A 55 22.02 -15.03 -13.91
C LYS A 55 22.51 -13.60 -13.65
N ARG A 56 21.72 -12.83 -12.93
CA ARG A 56 22.09 -11.53 -12.40
C ARG A 56 23.52 -11.62 -11.83
N PRO A 57 24.43 -10.72 -12.10
CA PRO A 57 25.67 -10.65 -11.32
C PRO A 57 25.27 -10.43 -9.86
N SER A 58 25.37 -11.51 -9.08
CA SER A 58 25.06 -11.48 -7.67
C SER A 58 26.14 -10.64 -7.00
N GLY A 59 25.73 -9.51 -6.44
CA GLY A 59 26.54 -8.84 -5.46
C GLY A 59 27.39 -7.66 -5.91
N ALA A 60 26.98 -6.88 -6.89
CA ALA A 60 27.39 -5.49 -6.90
C ALA A 60 26.13 -4.66 -6.84
N GLY A 61 25.68 -4.35 -5.64
CA GLY A 61 24.88 -3.14 -5.47
C GLY A 61 25.72 -2.00 -6.02
N LEU A 62 25.61 -1.73 -7.33
CA LEU A 62 26.08 -0.48 -7.89
C LEU A 62 25.38 0.58 -7.04
N LYS A 63 26.10 1.14 -6.08
CA LYS A 63 25.69 2.36 -5.40
C LYS A 63 25.77 3.43 -6.47
N THR A 64 24.75 3.47 -7.33
CA THR A 64 24.53 4.60 -8.20
C THR A 64 24.26 5.77 -7.28
N ASN A 65 25.15 6.71 -7.25
CA ASN A 65 25.08 7.93 -6.45
C ASN A 65 24.00 8.90 -6.98
N ARG A 66 23.08 8.41 -7.84
CA ARG A 66 21.99 9.23 -8.38
C ARG A 66 20.93 9.42 -7.30
N PRO A 67 20.58 10.68 -6.99
CA PRO A 67 19.50 10.95 -6.05
C PRO A 67 18.18 10.41 -6.61
N ARG A 68 17.43 9.67 -5.80
CA ARG A 68 16.08 9.18 -6.12
C ARG A 68 15.05 9.98 -5.36
N VAL A 69 13.99 10.38 -6.03
CA VAL A 69 12.80 10.98 -5.39
C VAL A 69 12.02 9.93 -4.60
N MET A 70 11.98 8.70 -5.13
CA MET A 70 11.32 7.57 -4.46
C MET A 70 12.25 6.37 -4.36
N SER A 71 12.30 5.77 -3.18
CA SER A 71 13.06 4.53 -2.98
C SER A 71 12.40 3.36 -3.70
N LYS A 72 13.15 2.29 -3.93
CA LYS A 72 12.63 1.03 -4.51
C LYS A 72 11.52 0.40 -3.66
N SER A 73 11.53 0.66 -2.35
CA SER A 73 10.50 0.22 -1.40
C SER A 73 9.27 1.14 -1.34
N GLY A 74 9.19 2.17 -2.20
CA GLY A 74 8.04 3.07 -2.29
C GLY A 74 8.00 4.20 -1.25
N HIS A 75 9.10 4.42 -0.51
CA HIS A 75 9.21 5.55 0.41
C HIS A 75 9.73 6.79 -0.32
N SER A 76 9.16 7.95 -0.01
CA SER A 76 9.66 9.23 -0.53
C SER A 76 10.98 9.58 0.15
N ASN A 77 11.98 9.98 -0.65
CA ASN A 77 13.26 10.50 -0.19
C ASN A 77 13.29 12.05 -0.16
N VAL A 78 12.15 12.68 -0.50
CA VAL A 78 12.04 14.14 -0.48
C VAL A 78 11.96 14.62 0.96
N ARG A 79 12.83 15.57 1.30
CA ARG A 79 12.83 16.24 2.59
C ARG A 79 12.21 17.63 2.42
N LEU A 80 11.30 17.96 3.32
CA LEU A 80 10.70 19.29 3.39
C LEU A 80 11.46 20.09 4.44
N ASP A 81 12.09 21.17 4.02
CA ASP A 81 12.82 22.08 4.91
C ASP A 81 12.12 23.45 4.93
N LYS A 82 12.18 24.15 6.06
CA LYS A 82 11.71 25.54 6.24
C LYS A 82 10.23 25.75 5.90
N VAL A 83 9.36 24.89 6.45
CA VAL A 83 7.90 25.12 6.37
C VAL A 83 7.48 26.00 7.53
N ASP A 84 7.06 27.23 7.23
CA ASP A 84 6.57 28.18 8.24
C ASP A 84 5.23 27.71 8.80
N GLY A 85 5.05 27.85 10.12
CA GLY A 85 3.77 27.53 10.77
C GLY A 85 3.39 26.05 10.81
N ILE A 86 4.36 25.14 10.69
CA ILE A 86 4.12 23.69 10.63
C ILE A 86 3.27 23.17 11.80
N TYR A 87 3.44 23.72 13.00
CA TYR A 87 2.65 23.34 14.18
C TYR A 87 1.18 23.71 14.04
N LEU A 88 0.89 24.88 13.46
CA LEU A 88 -0.48 25.32 13.21
C LEU A 88 -1.18 24.43 12.20
N LEU A 89 -0.48 24.01 11.13
CA LEU A 89 -1.01 23.08 10.14
C LEU A 89 -1.37 21.72 10.77
N TYR A 90 -0.54 21.19 11.67
CA TYR A 90 -0.84 19.96 12.39
C TYR A 90 -2.03 20.09 13.36
N LEU A 91 -2.21 21.26 13.97
CA LEU A 91 -3.36 21.53 14.84
C LEU A 91 -4.66 21.73 14.05
N GLN A 92 -4.60 22.34 12.87
CA GLN A 92 -5.77 22.50 11.99
C GLN A 92 -6.30 21.16 11.49
N ASP A 93 -5.40 20.20 11.24
CA ASP A 93 -5.79 18.85 10.83
C ASP A 93 -5.44 17.81 11.92
N LEU A 94 -6.05 17.99 13.09
CA LEU A 94 -5.81 17.10 14.24
C LEU A 94 -6.19 15.65 13.94
N TRP A 95 -7.27 15.43 13.19
CA TRP A 95 -7.76 14.12 12.86
C TRP A 95 -6.71 13.29 12.08
N THR A 96 -6.21 13.82 10.98
CA THR A 96 -5.19 13.16 10.15
C THR A 96 -3.87 13.03 10.90
N THR A 97 -3.48 14.06 11.65
CA THR A 97 -2.26 14.05 12.47
C THR A 97 -2.25 12.90 13.47
N VAL A 98 -3.36 12.70 14.20
CA VAL A 98 -3.49 11.61 15.18
C VAL A 98 -3.54 10.25 14.48
N ILE A 99 -4.17 10.14 13.31
CA ILE A 99 -4.18 8.89 12.55
C ILE A 99 -2.80 8.53 12.02
N ASP A 100 -2.01 9.50 11.54
CA ASP A 100 -0.68 9.25 10.95
C ASP A 100 0.44 9.04 11.97
N MET A 101 0.19 9.42 13.23
CA MET A 101 1.13 9.20 14.34
C MET A 101 1.58 7.73 14.42
N LYS A 102 2.86 7.49 14.77
CA LYS A 102 3.39 6.11 14.96
C LYS A 102 2.63 5.38 16.07
N TRP A 103 2.50 4.05 15.96
CA TRP A 103 1.75 3.22 16.92
C TRP A 103 2.17 3.43 18.39
N ARG A 104 3.47 3.57 18.65
CA ARG A 104 4.01 3.79 20.01
C ARG A 104 3.40 5.03 20.63
N TYR A 105 3.49 6.17 19.92
CA TYR A 105 2.95 7.45 20.40
C TYR A 105 1.43 7.46 20.50
N LYS A 106 0.76 6.74 19.59
CA LYS A 106 -0.69 6.63 19.63
C LYS A 106 -1.19 5.84 20.84
N LEU A 107 -0.56 4.70 21.16
CA LEU A 107 -0.89 3.93 22.37
C LEU A 107 -0.58 4.72 23.65
N THR A 108 0.54 5.44 23.68
CA THR A 108 0.88 6.33 24.80
C THR A 108 -0.13 7.46 24.93
N LEU A 109 -0.53 8.10 23.83
CA LEU A 109 -1.56 9.14 23.81
C LEU A 109 -2.89 8.60 24.34
N PHE A 110 -3.31 7.42 23.87
CA PHE A 110 -4.52 6.75 24.33
C PHE A 110 -4.51 6.54 25.86
N ALA A 111 -3.47 5.88 26.39
CA ALA A 111 -3.35 5.65 27.82
C ALA A 111 -3.25 6.95 28.62
N ALA A 112 -2.46 7.90 28.15
CA ALA A 112 -2.28 9.19 28.82
C ALA A 112 -3.58 10.00 28.88
N THR A 113 -4.41 9.97 27.83
CA THR A 113 -5.70 10.68 27.82
C THR A 113 -6.62 10.18 28.92
N PHE A 114 -6.72 8.86 29.12
CA PHE A 114 -7.53 8.29 30.18
C PHE A 114 -7.01 8.67 31.56
N VAL A 115 -5.71 8.46 31.82
CA VAL A 115 -5.12 8.76 33.12
C VAL A 115 -5.23 10.25 33.44
N MET A 116 -4.98 11.12 32.43
CA MET A 116 -5.07 12.57 32.62
C MET A 116 -6.50 13.04 32.87
N THR A 117 -7.51 12.47 32.21
CA THR A 117 -8.91 12.84 32.47
C THR A 117 -9.34 12.39 33.85
N TRP A 118 -9.01 11.18 34.28
CA TRP A 118 -9.31 10.70 35.65
C TRP A 118 -8.66 11.59 36.70
N PHE A 119 -7.40 11.95 36.50
CA PHE A 119 -6.67 12.80 37.43
C PHE A 119 -7.23 14.24 37.49
N LEU A 120 -7.50 14.83 36.31
CA LEU A 120 -8.05 16.18 36.22
C LEU A 120 -9.39 16.31 36.95
N PHE A 121 -10.33 15.42 36.64
CA PHE A 121 -11.62 15.40 37.31
C PHE A 121 -11.51 15.00 38.77
N GLY A 122 -10.59 14.11 39.12
CA GLY A 122 -10.27 13.78 40.52
C GLY A 122 -9.81 14.99 41.32
N VAL A 123 -8.93 15.82 40.76
CA VAL A 123 -8.49 17.09 41.41
C VAL A 123 -9.66 18.05 41.58
N ILE A 124 -10.56 18.16 40.60
CA ILE A 124 -11.73 19.05 40.71
C ILE A 124 -12.71 18.52 41.78
N TYR A 125 -12.96 17.22 41.87
CA TYR A 125 -13.77 16.63 42.95
C TYR A 125 -13.14 16.86 44.33
N TYR A 126 -11.83 16.69 44.42
CA TYR A 126 -11.11 16.98 45.67
C TYR A 126 -11.23 18.43 46.07
N ALA A 127 -11.14 19.37 45.10
CA ALA A 127 -11.31 20.80 45.37
C ALA A 127 -12.75 21.12 45.82
N ILE A 128 -13.78 20.50 45.25
CA ILE A 128 -15.16 20.67 45.70
C ILE A 128 -15.33 20.16 47.14
N ALA A 129 -14.82 18.97 47.46
CA ALA A 129 -14.87 18.40 48.81
C ALA A 129 -14.11 19.31 49.83
N PHE A 130 -12.99 19.88 49.43
CA PHE A 130 -12.22 20.82 50.25
C PHE A 130 -12.99 22.13 50.54
N ILE A 131 -13.59 22.72 49.48
CA ILE A 131 -14.37 23.98 49.61
C ILE A 131 -15.63 23.75 50.47
N HIS A 132 -16.23 22.59 50.39
CA HIS A 132 -17.43 22.22 51.19
C HIS A 132 -17.10 21.88 52.63
N GLY A 133 -15.83 21.69 52.98
CA GLY A 133 -15.41 21.35 54.35
C GLY A 133 -15.46 19.88 54.71
N ASP A 134 -15.61 18.98 53.70
CA ASP A 134 -15.72 17.53 53.89
C ASP A 134 -14.43 16.88 54.43
N LEU A 135 -13.29 17.61 54.32
CA LEU A 135 -11.95 17.12 54.69
C LEU A 135 -11.54 17.51 56.14
N GLU A 136 -12.27 18.40 56.76
CA GLU A 136 -11.98 18.77 58.15
C GLU A 136 -12.72 17.86 59.12
N PRO A 137 -12.03 17.31 60.15
CA PRO A 137 -12.72 16.56 61.22
C PRO A 137 -13.54 17.53 62.03
N SER A 138 -14.82 17.71 61.69
CA SER A 138 -15.73 18.54 62.48
C SER A 138 -16.06 17.84 63.80
N GLU A 139 -15.84 18.55 64.91
CA GLU A 139 -16.24 18.06 66.25
C GLU A 139 -17.78 17.88 66.39
N ASP A 140 -18.56 18.48 65.48
CA ASP A 140 -20.02 18.31 65.38
C ASP A 140 -20.42 17.34 64.21
N ALA A 141 -19.94 16.10 64.29
CA ALA A 141 -20.16 15.07 63.26
C ALA A 141 -21.65 14.63 63.09
N SER A 142 -22.57 15.21 63.84
CA SER A 142 -23.96 14.79 63.80
C SER A 142 -24.85 15.47 62.74
N ASN A 143 -24.36 16.56 62.09
CA ASN A 143 -25.20 17.36 61.19
C ASN A 143 -24.58 17.74 59.83
N HIS A 144 -23.36 17.30 59.54
CA HIS A 144 -22.72 17.60 58.26
C HIS A 144 -22.82 16.41 57.27
N THR A 145 -23.56 16.60 56.22
CA THR A 145 -23.62 15.61 55.12
C THR A 145 -22.52 15.94 54.08
N PRO A 146 -21.54 15.06 53.89
CA PRO A 146 -20.47 15.29 52.95
C PRO A 146 -20.98 15.33 51.52
N CYS A 147 -20.37 16.19 50.69
CA CYS A 147 -20.67 16.32 49.27
C CYS A 147 -20.44 15.01 48.48
N ILE A 148 -19.33 14.35 48.80
CA ILE A 148 -18.99 13.06 48.24
C ILE A 148 -18.61 12.13 49.36
N MET A 149 -19.41 11.06 49.53
CA MET A 149 -19.20 10.07 50.58
C MET A 149 -17.85 9.35 50.41
N LYS A 150 -17.09 9.22 51.52
CA LYS A 150 -15.82 8.49 51.63
C LYS A 150 -14.74 8.96 50.68
N VAL A 151 -14.62 10.26 50.49
CA VAL A 151 -13.52 10.94 49.77
C VAL A 151 -12.75 11.84 50.76
N ASP A 152 -11.85 11.23 51.53
CA ASP A 152 -11.05 11.89 52.52
C ASP A 152 -9.66 12.29 52.02
N SER A 153 -9.34 11.95 50.79
CA SER A 153 -8.02 12.17 50.17
C SER A 153 -8.10 12.35 48.65
N LEU A 154 -7.04 12.96 48.08
CA LEU A 154 -6.91 13.09 46.64
C LEU A 154 -6.98 11.73 45.94
N THR A 155 -6.43 10.67 46.56
CA THR A 155 -6.55 9.29 46.01
C THR A 155 -8.00 8.81 45.96
N GLY A 156 -8.78 9.16 47.01
CA GLY A 156 -10.22 8.82 47.04
C GLY A 156 -10.97 9.56 45.94
N ALA A 157 -10.71 10.84 45.72
CA ALA A 157 -11.30 11.62 44.65
C ALA A 157 -10.90 11.11 43.24
N PHE A 158 -9.64 10.74 43.06
CA PHE A 158 -9.15 10.12 41.84
C PHE A 158 -9.88 8.77 41.55
N LEU A 159 -10.02 7.92 42.56
CA LEU A 159 -10.76 6.65 42.43
C LEU A 159 -12.23 6.90 42.12
N PHE A 160 -12.85 7.92 42.73
CA PHE A 160 -14.24 8.28 42.42
C PHE A 160 -14.38 8.74 40.95
N SER A 161 -13.48 9.58 40.46
CA SER A 161 -13.44 10.00 39.05
C SER A 161 -13.28 8.81 38.10
N LEU A 162 -12.40 7.86 38.45
CA LEU A 162 -12.17 6.65 37.67
C LEU A 162 -13.42 5.76 37.64
N GLU A 163 -14.02 5.48 38.80
CA GLU A 163 -15.24 4.66 38.95
C GLU A 163 -16.40 5.25 38.15
N SER A 164 -16.54 6.58 38.19
CA SER A 164 -17.62 7.29 37.50
C SER A 164 -17.43 7.26 35.99
N GLN A 165 -16.23 7.55 35.49
CA GLN A 165 -15.96 7.55 34.06
C GLN A 165 -16.02 6.15 33.44
N THR A 166 -15.52 5.14 34.14
CA THR A 166 -15.57 3.74 33.66
C THR A 166 -16.93 3.08 33.87
N THR A 167 -17.89 3.80 34.50
CA THR A 167 -19.23 3.29 34.81
C THR A 167 -19.26 1.99 35.65
N ILE A 168 -18.17 1.70 36.37
CA ILE A 168 -18.06 0.51 37.22
C ILE A 168 -18.96 0.66 38.45
N GLY A 169 -18.86 1.82 39.17
CA GLY A 169 -19.71 2.16 40.30
C GLY A 169 -19.73 1.12 41.41
N TYR A 170 -18.62 0.91 42.11
CA TYR A 170 -18.54 -0.02 43.24
C TYR A 170 -19.52 0.30 44.38
N GLY A 171 -20.10 1.50 44.40
CA GLY A 171 -21.09 1.91 45.43
C GLY A 171 -20.46 2.29 46.78
N VAL A 172 -19.14 2.35 46.87
CA VAL A 172 -18.43 2.78 48.10
C VAL A 172 -18.36 4.31 48.18
N ARG A 173 -18.18 4.98 47.04
CA ARG A 173 -18.15 6.44 46.92
C ARG A 173 -19.34 6.89 46.11
N SER A 174 -20.05 7.88 46.58
CA SER A 174 -21.25 8.42 45.94
C SER A 174 -21.41 9.89 46.18
N ILE A 175 -21.98 10.61 45.21
CA ILE A 175 -22.38 12.02 45.40
C ILE A 175 -23.68 12.08 46.18
N THR A 176 -23.81 13.06 47.08
CA THR A 176 -25.05 13.35 47.81
C THR A 176 -25.89 14.36 47.04
N GLU A 177 -27.20 14.44 47.35
CA GLU A 177 -28.11 15.37 46.70
C GLU A 177 -27.88 16.82 47.13
N GLU A 178 -27.16 17.06 48.23
CA GLU A 178 -26.93 18.38 48.79
C GLU A 178 -25.88 19.20 48.00
N CYS A 179 -25.09 18.56 47.11
CA CYS A 179 -24.04 19.22 46.35
C CYS A 179 -24.37 19.32 44.83
N PRO A 180 -25.13 20.34 44.41
CA PRO A 180 -25.49 20.52 43.02
C PRO A 180 -24.25 20.75 42.11
N HIS A 181 -23.18 21.36 42.63
CA HIS A 181 -21.93 21.57 41.90
C HIS A 181 -21.24 20.25 41.53
N ALA A 182 -21.22 19.29 42.45
CA ALA A 182 -20.64 17.96 42.21
C ALA A 182 -21.50 17.16 41.19
N ILE A 183 -22.82 17.26 41.28
CA ILE A 183 -23.74 16.63 40.29
C ILE A 183 -23.51 17.22 38.89
N PHE A 184 -23.45 18.56 38.79
CA PHE A 184 -23.16 19.22 37.49
C PHE A 184 -21.81 18.78 36.91
N LEU A 185 -20.77 18.73 37.77
CA LEU A 185 -19.44 18.26 37.38
C LEU A 185 -19.47 16.83 36.87
N LEU A 186 -20.22 15.94 37.52
CA LEU A 186 -20.39 14.53 37.09
C LEU A 186 -21.01 14.44 35.69
N VAL A 187 -22.08 15.20 35.44
CA VAL A 187 -22.71 15.24 34.11
C VAL A 187 -21.73 15.78 33.08
N ALA A 188 -21.04 16.88 33.39
CA ALA A 188 -20.03 17.45 32.49
C ALA A 188 -18.88 16.48 32.21
N GLN A 189 -18.39 15.79 33.24
CA GLN A 189 -17.37 14.75 33.10
C GLN A 189 -17.82 13.69 32.12
N LEU A 190 -18.99 13.07 32.34
CA LEU A 190 -19.48 12.00 31.49
C LEU A 190 -19.64 12.43 30.04
N VAL A 191 -20.15 13.62 29.77
CA VAL A 191 -20.32 14.13 28.41
C VAL A 191 -18.95 14.37 27.72
N ILE A 192 -18.06 15.11 28.41
CA ILE A 192 -16.75 15.46 27.84
C ILE A 192 -15.90 14.22 27.59
N THR A 193 -15.83 13.32 28.58
CA THR A 193 -15.00 12.12 28.46
C THR A 193 -15.53 11.18 27.38
N THR A 194 -16.86 11.00 27.25
CA THR A 194 -17.46 10.21 26.19
C THR A 194 -17.11 10.75 24.79
N LEU A 195 -17.15 12.09 24.61
CA LEU A 195 -16.75 12.70 23.35
C LEU A 195 -15.27 12.44 23.03
N ILE A 196 -14.39 12.56 24.01
CA ILE A 196 -12.96 12.26 23.87
C ILE A 196 -12.75 10.78 23.52
N GLU A 197 -13.44 9.87 24.20
CA GLU A 197 -13.35 8.42 23.94
C GLU A 197 -13.80 8.05 22.53
N ILE A 198 -14.90 8.60 22.05
CA ILE A 198 -15.41 8.39 20.68
C ILE A 198 -14.37 8.89 19.67
N PHE A 199 -13.81 10.08 19.87
CA PHE A 199 -12.80 10.63 18.98
C PHE A 199 -11.54 9.75 18.91
N ILE A 200 -11.00 9.35 20.07
CA ILE A 200 -9.78 8.53 20.14
C ILE A 200 -10.04 7.14 19.55
N THR A 201 -11.14 6.49 19.92
CA THR A 201 -11.52 5.17 19.40
C THR A 201 -11.73 5.23 17.89
N GLY A 202 -12.40 6.26 17.38
CA GLY A 202 -12.60 6.48 15.95
C GLY A 202 -11.28 6.60 15.20
N THR A 203 -10.31 7.38 15.71
CA THR A 203 -8.98 7.51 15.10
C THR A 203 -8.18 6.20 15.16
N PHE A 204 -8.38 5.39 16.21
CA PHE A 204 -7.74 4.10 16.36
C PHE A 204 -8.26 3.09 15.32
N LEU A 205 -9.58 3.00 15.17
CA LEU A 205 -10.23 2.16 14.16
C LEU A 205 -9.84 2.60 12.73
N ALA A 206 -9.86 3.90 12.45
CA ALA A 206 -9.43 4.44 11.17
C ALA A 206 -7.97 4.07 10.82
N LYS A 207 -7.08 4.00 11.82
CA LYS A 207 -5.70 3.58 11.62
C LYS A 207 -5.56 2.09 11.35
N ILE A 208 -6.33 1.24 12.03
CA ILE A 208 -6.34 -0.22 11.81
C ILE A 208 -6.90 -0.53 10.43
N ALA A 209 -7.93 0.18 9.99
CA ALA A 209 -8.58 -0.01 8.71
C ALA A 209 -7.69 0.32 7.50
N ARG A 210 -6.61 1.10 7.69
CA ARG A 210 -5.69 1.45 6.59
C ARG A 210 -4.87 0.24 6.12
N PRO A 211 -4.92 -0.15 4.85
CA PRO A 211 -4.24 -1.33 4.33
C PRO A 211 -2.75 -1.08 4.00
N LYS A 212 -2.03 -0.23 4.76
CA LYS A 212 -0.59 0.07 4.50
C LYS A 212 0.26 -1.20 4.44
N LYS A 213 0.09 -2.11 5.40
CA LYS A 213 0.80 -3.40 5.42
C LYS A 213 0.41 -4.32 4.28
N ARG A 214 -0.77 -4.14 3.69
CA ARG A 214 -1.19 -4.92 2.53
C ARG A 214 -0.45 -4.47 1.28
N ALA A 215 -0.22 -3.18 1.12
CA ALA A 215 0.58 -2.63 0.03
C ALA A 215 2.02 -3.17 0.02
N GLU A 216 2.61 -3.40 1.21
CA GLU A 216 3.97 -3.98 1.36
C GLU A 216 4.05 -5.45 0.89
N THR A 217 2.91 -6.14 0.76
CA THR A 217 2.87 -7.53 0.24
C THR A 217 2.80 -7.61 -1.28
N ILE A 218 2.77 -6.49 -1.97
CA ILE A 218 2.88 -6.39 -3.42
C ILE A 218 4.35 -6.25 -3.76
N LYS A 219 4.84 -7.16 -4.61
CA LYS A 219 6.23 -7.17 -5.06
C LYS A 219 6.30 -6.71 -6.51
N PHE A 220 7.14 -5.73 -6.78
CA PHE A 220 7.54 -5.32 -8.12
C PHE A 220 8.85 -5.99 -8.50
N SER A 221 9.07 -6.23 -9.78
CA SER A 221 10.37 -6.63 -10.29
C SER A 221 11.44 -5.57 -9.99
N HIS A 222 12.65 -6.00 -9.68
CA HIS A 222 13.75 -5.05 -9.42
C HIS A 222 14.15 -4.26 -10.67
N CYS A 223 14.01 -4.87 -11.83
CA CYS A 223 14.30 -4.23 -13.12
C CYS A 223 13.02 -4.12 -13.96
N ALA A 224 13.04 -3.19 -14.89
CA ALA A 224 12.11 -3.14 -16.00
C ALA A 224 12.85 -3.60 -17.28
N VAL A 225 12.12 -4.13 -18.24
CA VAL A 225 12.70 -4.60 -19.49
C VAL A 225 12.03 -3.92 -20.68
N ILE A 226 12.80 -3.65 -21.73
CA ILE A 226 12.26 -3.17 -23.00
C ILE A 226 12.36 -4.31 -24.00
N THR A 227 11.22 -4.77 -24.45
CA THR A 227 11.09 -5.89 -25.39
C THR A 227 9.98 -5.63 -26.39
N LYS A 228 9.94 -6.42 -27.45
CA LYS A 228 8.88 -6.38 -28.45
C LYS A 228 7.72 -7.28 -27.99
N GLN A 229 6.53 -6.71 -27.89
CA GLN A 229 5.30 -7.42 -27.52
C GLN A 229 4.22 -7.09 -28.55
N ASN A 230 3.63 -8.11 -29.16
CA ASN A 230 2.63 -7.96 -30.24
C ASN A 230 3.09 -7.04 -31.38
N GLY A 231 4.37 -7.12 -31.76
CA GLY A 231 4.96 -6.32 -32.82
C GLY A 231 5.35 -4.89 -32.41
N LYS A 232 5.00 -4.42 -31.22
CA LYS A 232 5.32 -3.08 -30.72
C LYS A 232 6.41 -3.13 -29.66
N LEU A 233 7.24 -2.10 -29.61
CA LEU A 233 8.25 -1.96 -28.56
C LEU A 233 7.58 -1.52 -27.27
N CYS A 234 7.80 -2.24 -26.18
CA CYS A 234 7.13 -2.02 -24.91
C CYS A 234 8.11 -2.02 -23.74
N LEU A 235 7.89 -1.11 -22.79
CA LEU A 235 8.50 -1.16 -21.47
C LEU A 235 7.62 -2.07 -20.57
N VAL A 236 8.21 -3.14 -20.05
CA VAL A 236 7.49 -4.19 -19.31
C VAL A 236 7.98 -4.23 -17.87
N ILE A 237 7.04 -4.32 -16.94
CA ILE A 237 7.27 -4.45 -15.49
C ILE A 237 6.46 -5.65 -15.00
N GLN A 238 7.05 -6.44 -14.13
CA GLN A 238 6.36 -7.57 -13.51
C GLN A 238 5.92 -7.22 -12.08
N VAL A 239 4.69 -7.59 -11.75
CA VAL A 239 4.10 -7.35 -10.42
C VAL A 239 3.49 -8.64 -9.89
N ALA A 240 3.68 -8.89 -8.61
CA ALA A 240 3.16 -10.09 -7.95
C ALA A 240 2.53 -9.77 -6.61
N ASN A 241 1.50 -10.53 -6.27
CA ASN A 241 0.89 -10.55 -4.96
C ASN A 241 1.49 -11.69 -4.14
N MET A 242 2.14 -11.35 -3.02
CA MET A 242 2.80 -12.34 -2.14
C MET A 242 1.83 -13.01 -1.15
N ARG A 243 0.54 -12.63 -1.19
CA ARG A 243 -0.50 -13.22 -0.33
C ARG A 243 -1.54 -13.95 -1.15
N LYS A 244 -2.19 -14.95 -0.54
CA LYS A 244 -3.29 -15.70 -1.16
C LYS A 244 -4.59 -14.89 -1.30
N SER A 245 -4.76 -13.81 -0.51
CA SER A 245 -5.93 -12.93 -0.63
C SER A 245 -5.86 -12.15 -1.94
N LEU A 246 -6.98 -12.07 -2.63
CA LEU A 246 -7.10 -11.47 -3.94
C LEU A 246 -6.96 -9.95 -3.90
N LEU A 247 -6.37 -9.39 -4.95
CA LEU A 247 -6.41 -7.97 -5.25
C LEU A 247 -7.20 -7.77 -6.53
N ILE A 248 -8.22 -6.94 -6.47
CA ILE A 248 -9.12 -6.64 -7.58
C ILE A 248 -8.92 -5.19 -8.05
N GLN A 249 -9.37 -4.88 -9.26
CA GLN A 249 -9.25 -3.55 -9.88
C GLN A 249 -7.82 -3.01 -9.87
N CYS A 250 -6.86 -3.88 -10.26
CA CYS A 250 -5.45 -3.50 -10.30
C CYS A 250 -5.19 -2.55 -11.47
N GLN A 251 -4.78 -1.33 -11.16
CA GLN A 251 -4.39 -0.32 -12.15
C GLN A 251 -2.96 0.13 -11.90
N LEU A 252 -2.12 -0.03 -12.90
CA LEU A 252 -0.74 0.44 -12.86
C LEU A 252 -0.64 1.77 -13.62
N SER A 253 -0.04 2.75 -12.99
CA SER A 253 0.27 4.04 -13.61
C SER A 253 1.72 4.44 -13.32
N GLY A 254 2.34 5.13 -14.26
CA GLY A 254 3.70 5.65 -14.11
C GLY A 254 3.73 7.18 -14.14
N LYS A 255 4.70 7.74 -13.44
CA LYS A 255 5.09 9.15 -13.52
C LYS A 255 6.57 9.22 -13.87
N LEU A 256 6.86 9.72 -15.05
CA LEU A 256 8.23 9.98 -15.48
C LEU A 256 8.66 11.33 -14.92
N LEU A 257 9.66 11.32 -14.06
CA LEU A 257 10.29 12.52 -13.49
C LEU A 257 11.56 12.80 -14.27
N GLN A 258 11.60 13.92 -14.96
CA GLN A 258 12.77 14.34 -15.74
C GLN A 258 12.93 15.85 -15.68
N THR A 259 14.15 16.33 -15.88
CA THR A 259 14.41 17.76 -16.05
C THR A 259 13.95 18.18 -17.44
N HIS A 260 13.09 19.17 -17.52
CA HIS A 260 12.64 19.78 -18.77
C HIS A 260 13.16 21.20 -18.88
N VAL A 261 13.63 21.56 -20.05
CA VAL A 261 14.03 22.95 -20.38
C VAL A 261 12.94 23.54 -21.25
N THR A 262 12.34 24.65 -20.79
CA THR A 262 11.29 25.35 -21.56
C THR A 262 11.90 26.04 -22.76
N LYS A 263 11.06 26.50 -23.68
CA LYS A 263 11.52 27.28 -24.86
C LYS A 263 12.21 28.59 -24.47
N GLU A 264 11.89 29.11 -23.30
CA GLU A 264 12.44 30.33 -22.70
C GLU A 264 13.78 30.09 -22.00
N GLY A 265 14.25 28.83 -21.94
CA GLY A 265 15.52 28.43 -21.29
C GLY A 265 15.39 28.12 -19.78
N GLU A 266 14.20 28.14 -19.20
CA GLU A 266 13.99 27.80 -17.81
C GLU A 266 14.11 26.28 -17.59
N ARG A 267 14.87 25.88 -16.57
CA ARG A 267 15.05 24.47 -16.19
C ARG A 267 14.03 24.08 -15.13
N ILE A 268 13.00 23.33 -15.51
CA ILE A 268 12.02 22.75 -14.61
C ILE A 268 12.56 21.40 -14.13
N LEU A 269 12.93 21.34 -12.86
CA LEU A 269 13.37 20.09 -12.22
C LEU A 269 12.16 19.21 -11.93
N LEU A 270 12.30 17.91 -12.14
CA LEU A 270 11.28 16.90 -11.81
C LEU A 270 9.91 17.15 -12.48
N ASN A 271 9.93 17.62 -13.74
CA ASN A 271 8.70 17.67 -14.54
C ASN A 271 8.08 16.28 -14.64
N GLN A 272 6.74 16.19 -14.45
CA GLN A 272 6.03 14.93 -14.37
C GLN A 272 5.25 14.64 -15.63
N ALA A 273 5.70 13.65 -16.41
CA ALA A 273 4.93 13.12 -17.52
C ALA A 273 4.24 11.81 -17.12
N THR A 274 2.99 11.61 -17.55
CA THR A 274 2.23 10.40 -17.23
C THR A 274 2.55 9.28 -18.19
N VAL A 275 2.87 8.09 -17.65
CA VAL A 275 3.11 6.86 -18.40
C VAL A 275 1.96 5.90 -18.10
N LYS A 276 1.20 5.52 -19.13
CA LYS A 276 0.06 4.60 -19.01
C LYS A 276 0.55 3.18 -19.20
N PHE A 277 0.18 2.28 -18.29
CA PHE A 277 0.46 0.86 -18.40
C PHE A 277 -0.80 0.10 -18.79
N HIS A 278 -0.62 -0.96 -19.56
CA HIS A 278 -1.65 -1.88 -20.03
C HIS A 278 -1.32 -3.30 -19.57
N VAL A 279 -2.28 -4.18 -19.64
CA VAL A 279 -2.14 -5.62 -19.36
C VAL A 279 -2.64 -6.39 -20.57
N ASP A 280 -2.06 -7.55 -20.85
CA ASP A 280 -2.50 -8.47 -21.89
C ASP A 280 -3.84 -9.18 -21.55
N SER A 281 -4.75 -8.43 -20.96
CA SER A 281 -6.08 -8.89 -20.60
C SER A 281 -7.11 -8.04 -21.34
N SER A 282 -8.17 -8.65 -21.80
CA SER A 282 -9.32 -7.96 -22.36
C SER A 282 -10.06 -7.11 -21.30
N SER A 283 -9.68 -7.24 -20.05
CA SER A 283 -10.24 -6.47 -18.92
C SER A 283 -9.38 -5.27 -18.58
N GLU A 284 -9.97 -4.10 -18.52
CA GLU A 284 -9.29 -2.86 -18.05
C GLU A 284 -8.87 -2.92 -16.58
N SER A 285 -9.45 -3.84 -15.82
CA SER A 285 -9.24 -3.95 -14.37
C SER A 285 -8.96 -5.39 -13.98
N PRO A 286 -7.75 -5.92 -14.26
CA PRO A 286 -7.39 -7.28 -13.92
C PRO A 286 -7.32 -7.51 -12.41
N PHE A 287 -7.48 -8.75 -11.99
CA PHE A 287 -7.25 -9.17 -10.61
C PHE A 287 -5.89 -9.85 -10.46
N LEU A 288 -5.17 -9.51 -9.42
CA LEU A 288 -3.81 -9.98 -9.17
C LEU A 288 -3.82 -11.19 -8.21
N ILE A 289 -3.93 -12.38 -8.77
CA ILE A 289 -3.73 -13.68 -8.06
C ILE A 289 -2.31 -14.19 -8.30
N LEU A 290 -1.94 -14.25 -9.57
CA LEU A 290 -0.64 -14.72 -10.05
C LEU A 290 0.23 -13.53 -10.45
N PRO A 291 1.54 -13.72 -10.55
CA PRO A 291 2.42 -12.70 -11.13
C PRO A 291 1.95 -12.30 -12.51
N MET A 292 1.87 -11.00 -12.77
CA MET A 292 1.41 -10.42 -14.03
C MET A 292 2.44 -9.44 -14.58
N THR A 293 2.48 -9.32 -15.88
CA THR A 293 3.27 -8.32 -16.59
C THR A 293 2.38 -7.16 -17.01
N PHE A 294 2.87 -5.96 -16.75
CA PHE A 294 2.29 -4.71 -17.21
C PHE A 294 3.23 -4.09 -18.22
N TYR A 295 2.70 -3.59 -19.31
CA TYR A 295 3.50 -3.01 -20.36
C TYR A 295 3.03 -1.61 -20.74
N HIS A 296 3.98 -0.78 -21.14
CA HIS A 296 3.75 0.53 -21.72
C HIS A 296 4.32 0.55 -23.14
N VAL A 297 3.48 0.85 -24.13
CA VAL A 297 3.91 0.91 -25.52
C VAL A 297 4.73 2.18 -25.75
N LEU A 298 5.91 2.01 -26.33
CA LEU A 298 6.79 3.12 -26.73
C LEU A 298 6.37 3.61 -28.12
N ASP A 299 5.26 4.35 -28.17
CA ASP A 299 4.70 4.95 -29.38
C ASP A 299 5.02 6.45 -29.44
N GLU A 300 4.51 7.13 -30.47
CA GLU A 300 4.70 8.58 -30.67
C GLU A 300 4.15 9.42 -29.50
N THR A 301 3.15 8.93 -28.78
CA THR A 301 2.52 9.62 -27.66
C THR A 301 3.25 9.37 -26.35
N SER A 302 4.17 8.40 -26.34
CA SER A 302 4.93 8.02 -25.16
C SER A 302 5.95 9.09 -24.76
N PRO A 303 6.03 9.47 -23.48
CA PRO A 303 7.10 10.34 -23.00
C PRO A 303 8.49 9.68 -23.06
N LEU A 304 8.54 8.37 -23.31
CA LEU A 304 9.76 7.56 -23.43
C LEU A 304 10.11 7.23 -24.89
N ARG A 305 9.43 7.83 -25.87
CA ARG A 305 9.59 7.54 -27.31
C ARG A 305 11.03 7.69 -27.81
N ASP A 306 11.78 8.67 -27.27
CA ASP A 306 13.16 8.98 -27.68
C ASP A 306 14.21 8.09 -27.00
N LEU A 307 13.81 7.03 -26.31
CA LEU A 307 14.75 6.09 -25.69
C LEU A 307 15.37 5.18 -26.76
N THR A 308 16.69 5.10 -26.72
CA THR A 308 17.49 4.15 -27.50
C THR A 308 18.42 3.39 -26.55
N PRO A 309 18.94 2.23 -26.95
CA PRO A 309 19.90 1.49 -26.12
C PRO A 309 21.14 2.31 -25.74
N GLN A 310 21.54 3.25 -26.62
CA GLN A 310 22.69 4.10 -26.42
C GLN A 310 22.40 5.22 -25.41
N ASN A 311 21.30 5.97 -25.62
CA ASN A 311 20.99 7.12 -24.78
C ASN A 311 20.31 6.79 -23.47
N LEU A 312 19.83 5.54 -23.28
CA LEU A 312 19.15 5.13 -22.06
C LEU A 312 19.98 5.36 -20.80
N LYS A 313 21.30 5.11 -20.88
CA LYS A 313 22.21 5.27 -19.73
C LYS A 313 22.65 6.72 -19.51
N GLU A 314 22.56 7.55 -20.54
CA GLU A 314 22.96 8.97 -20.50
C GLU A 314 21.83 9.85 -19.99
N LYS A 315 20.57 9.49 -20.30
CA LYS A 315 19.39 10.24 -19.84
C LYS A 315 19.22 10.17 -18.34
N GLU A 316 18.90 11.31 -17.76
CA GLU A 316 18.57 11.44 -16.35
C GLU A 316 17.05 11.53 -16.17
N PHE A 317 16.45 10.43 -15.74
CA PHE A 317 15.05 10.39 -15.36
C PHE A 317 14.82 9.34 -14.26
N GLU A 318 13.70 9.47 -13.58
CA GLU A 318 13.18 8.46 -12.64
C GLU A 318 11.74 8.13 -13.04
N LEU A 319 11.45 6.86 -13.27
CA LEU A 319 10.09 6.38 -13.51
C LEU A 319 9.51 5.89 -12.21
N VAL A 320 8.63 6.68 -11.61
CA VAL A 320 7.85 6.29 -10.43
C VAL A 320 6.62 5.52 -10.89
N VAL A 321 6.44 4.33 -10.37
CA VAL A 321 5.33 3.43 -10.71
C VAL A 321 4.44 3.23 -9.50
N LEU A 322 3.13 3.38 -9.71
CA LEU A 322 2.08 3.29 -8.70
C LEU A 322 1.09 2.22 -9.11
N LEU A 323 0.89 1.23 -8.27
CA LEU A 323 -0.19 0.24 -8.39
C LEU A 323 -1.29 0.59 -7.41
N ASN A 324 -2.47 0.87 -7.90
CA ASN A 324 -3.70 0.96 -7.12
C ASN A 324 -4.45 -0.36 -7.23
N ALA A 325 -4.90 -0.89 -6.12
CA ALA A 325 -5.66 -2.14 -6.08
C ALA A 325 -6.64 -2.12 -4.91
N THR A 326 -7.76 -2.81 -5.05
CA THR A 326 -8.74 -2.99 -3.97
C THR A 326 -8.53 -4.35 -3.33
N VAL A 327 -8.44 -4.38 -2.02
CA VAL A 327 -8.32 -5.63 -1.25
C VAL A 327 -9.70 -6.27 -1.14
N GLU A 328 -9.85 -7.50 -1.64
CA GLU A 328 -11.14 -8.21 -1.68
C GLU A 328 -11.81 -8.30 -0.30
N SER A 329 -11.06 -8.70 0.73
CA SER A 329 -11.61 -8.95 2.08
C SER A 329 -12.08 -7.72 2.84
N THR A 330 -11.56 -6.53 2.51
CA THR A 330 -11.84 -5.28 3.24
C THR A 330 -12.43 -4.19 2.36
N SER A 331 -12.53 -4.42 1.05
CA SER A 331 -12.90 -3.43 0.03
C SER A 331 -12.10 -2.12 0.12
N ALA A 332 -10.97 -2.15 0.82
CA ALA A 332 -10.11 -0.99 1.01
C ALA A 332 -9.12 -0.86 -0.15
N VAL A 333 -8.98 0.36 -0.67
CA VAL A 333 -8.01 0.66 -1.72
C VAL A 333 -6.61 0.73 -1.11
N CYS A 334 -5.68 -0.07 -1.63
CA CYS A 334 -4.27 0.01 -1.30
C CYS A 334 -3.45 0.51 -2.49
N GLN A 335 -2.43 1.32 -2.21
CA GLN A 335 -1.50 1.81 -3.20
C GLN A 335 -0.10 1.34 -2.86
N SER A 336 0.53 0.61 -3.78
CA SER A 336 1.95 0.24 -3.70
C SER A 336 2.75 1.04 -4.72
N ARG A 337 3.99 1.39 -4.37
CA ARG A 337 4.83 2.28 -5.16
C ARG A 337 6.23 1.70 -5.31
N THR A 338 6.85 2.00 -6.44
CA THR A 338 8.28 1.71 -6.69
C THR A 338 8.85 2.74 -7.65
N SER A 339 10.15 2.74 -7.84
CA SER A 339 10.78 3.56 -8.88
C SER A 339 11.82 2.79 -9.67
N TYR A 340 12.02 3.20 -10.92
CA TYR A 340 13.03 2.68 -11.82
C TYR A 340 13.89 3.84 -12.34
N ILE A 341 15.19 3.66 -12.25
CA ILE A 341 16.18 4.56 -12.88
C ILE A 341 16.70 3.92 -14.16
N PRO A 342 17.32 4.66 -15.06
CA PRO A 342 17.82 4.15 -16.35
C PRO A 342 18.70 2.89 -16.22
N GLU A 343 19.49 2.79 -15.16
CA GLU A 343 20.37 1.66 -14.90
C GLU A 343 19.62 0.35 -14.56
N GLU A 344 18.37 0.47 -14.17
CA GLU A 344 17.49 -0.69 -13.84
C GLU A 344 16.61 -1.09 -15.02
N ILE A 345 16.72 -0.42 -16.16
CA ILE A 345 15.97 -0.72 -17.38
C ILE A 345 16.89 -1.47 -18.34
N TYR A 346 16.51 -2.68 -18.71
CA TYR A 346 17.29 -3.55 -19.58
C TYR A 346 16.66 -3.63 -20.96
N TRP A 347 17.40 -3.22 -21.98
CA TRP A 347 16.95 -3.26 -23.37
C TRP A 347 17.23 -4.61 -24.01
N GLY A 348 16.24 -5.19 -24.69
CA GLY A 348 16.39 -6.47 -25.38
C GLY A 348 16.31 -7.68 -24.47
N PHE A 349 15.73 -7.55 -23.29
CA PHE A 349 15.48 -8.62 -22.36
C PHE A 349 13.99 -8.82 -22.13
N GLU A 350 13.61 -10.03 -21.74
CA GLU A 350 12.25 -10.39 -21.34
C GLU A 350 12.26 -11.13 -20.01
N PHE A 351 11.15 -11.09 -19.29
CA PHE A 351 10.99 -11.84 -18.05
C PHE A 351 10.80 -13.33 -18.34
N VAL A 352 11.39 -14.18 -17.50
CA VAL A 352 11.15 -15.62 -17.53
C VAL A 352 9.73 -15.90 -17.01
N PRO A 353 8.95 -16.79 -17.65
CA PRO A 353 7.63 -17.17 -17.15
C PRO A 353 7.70 -17.73 -15.75
N VAL A 354 6.96 -17.12 -14.83
CA VAL A 354 6.91 -17.51 -13.40
C VAL A 354 5.84 -18.56 -13.15
N VAL A 355 4.81 -18.57 -13.98
CA VAL A 355 3.65 -19.46 -13.83
C VAL A 355 3.84 -20.71 -14.69
N SER A 356 3.72 -21.87 -14.07
CA SER A 356 3.81 -23.17 -14.73
C SER A 356 2.66 -24.09 -14.30
N LEU A 357 2.33 -25.07 -15.14
CA LEU A 357 1.36 -26.10 -14.80
C LEU A 357 2.11 -27.28 -14.16
N SER A 358 1.76 -27.60 -12.91
CA SER A 358 2.30 -28.79 -12.22
C SER A 358 1.76 -30.08 -12.85
N LYS A 359 2.48 -31.19 -12.68
CA LYS A 359 2.06 -32.54 -13.08
C LYS A 359 0.69 -32.95 -12.51
N ASN A 360 0.27 -32.34 -11.41
CA ASN A 360 -1.02 -32.56 -10.76
C ASN A 360 -2.16 -31.66 -11.29
N GLY A 361 -1.99 -30.99 -12.41
CA GLY A 361 -2.99 -30.10 -13.02
C GLY A 361 -3.22 -28.78 -12.26
N LYS A 362 -2.34 -28.41 -11.32
CA LYS A 362 -2.42 -27.13 -10.59
C LYS A 362 -1.43 -26.12 -11.15
N TYR A 363 -1.86 -24.87 -11.26
CA TYR A 363 -0.95 -23.77 -11.56
C TYR A 363 -0.06 -23.47 -10.37
N VAL A 364 1.23 -23.34 -10.61
CA VAL A 364 2.26 -23.05 -9.61
C VAL A 364 3.01 -21.80 -10.06
N ALA A 365 3.16 -20.83 -9.17
CA ALA A 365 4.00 -19.68 -9.39
C ALA A 365 5.34 -19.90 -8.68
N ASP A 366 6.41 -19.98 -9.45
CA ASP A 366 7.77 -20.11 -8.93
C ASP A 366 8.42 -18.75 -8.76
N PHE A 367 8.40 -18.23 -7.55
CA PHE A 367 8.98 -16.93 -7.24
C PHE A 367 10.51 -16.87 -7.31
N SER A 368 11.20 -18.01 -7.43
CA SER A 368 12.64 -18.03 -7.69
C SER A 368 12.99 -17.48 -9.07
N GLN A 369 12.04 -17.56 -10.01
CA GLN A 369 12.17 -17.07 -11.38
C GLN A 369 11.69 -15.62 -11.55
N PHE A 370 11.00 -15.06 -10.55
CA PHE A 370 10.37 -13.73 -10.63
C PHE A 370 11.33 -12.58 -11.00
N GLU A 371 12.59 -12.68 -10.61
CA GLU A 371 13.63 -11.67 -10.90
C GLU A 371 14.52 -12.05 -12.09
N GLN A 372 14.24 -13.19 -12.72
CA GLN A 372 15.09 -13.66 -13.81
C GLN A 372 14.66 -13.05 -15.13
N ILE A 373 15.67 -12.60 -15.88
CA ILE A 373 15.49 -12.07 -17.23
C ILE A 373 16.34 -12.89 -18.21
N ARG A 374 15.82 -13.04 -19.42
CA ARG A 374 16.55 -13.66 -20.53
C ARG A 374 16.64 -12.70 -21.71
N LYS A 375 17.62 -12.88 -22.57
CA LYS A 375 17.77 -12.06 -23.78
C LYS A 375 16.65 -12.42 -24.77
N SER A 376 15.91 -11.42 -25.24
CA SER A 376 14.86 -11.61 -26.25
C SER A 376 15.48 -11.75 -27.64
N PRO A 377 15.12 -12.79 -28.43
CA PRO A 377 15.67 -12.98 -29.77
C PRO A 377 15.20 -11.91 -30.78
N ASP A 378 14.03 -11.32 -30.55
CA ASP A 378 13.32 -10.49 -31.54
C ASP A 378 13.42 -8.96 -31.27
N CYS A 379 14.29 -8.54 -30.33
CA CYS A 379 14.37 -7.14 -29.99
C CYS A 379 15.26 -6.36 -30.96
N THR A 380 14.62 -5.55 -31.77
CA THR A 380 15.32 -4.58 -32.64
C THR A 380 15.84 -3.40 -31.83
N PHE A 381 17.03 -2.89 -32.18
CA PHE A 381 17.71 -1.76 -31.48
C PHE A 381 17.19 -0.38 -31.91
N TYR A 382 15.93 -0.29 -32.34
CA TYR A 382 15.37 0.97 -32.86
C TYR A 382 14.38 1.59 -31.87
N CYS A 383 14.35 2.91 -31.83
CA CYS A 383 13.31 3.66 -31.14
C CYS A 383 12.05 3.82 -32.02
N ALA A 384 10.92 4.24 -31.46
CA ALA A 384 9.68 4.43 -32.19
C ALA A 384 9.81 5.39 -33.38
N ASP A 385 10.59 6.47 -33.22
CA ASP A 385 10.84 7.44 -34.31
C ASP A 385 11.66 6.83 -35.46
N SER A 386 12.60 5.93 -35.12
CA SER A 386 13.39 5.23 -36.14
C SER A 386 12.56 4.20 -36.92
N GLU A 387 11.62 3.52 -36.27
CA GLU A 387 10.68 2.61 -36.96
C GLU A 387 9.73 3.38 -37.87
N LYS A 388 9.26 4.56 -37.44
CA LYS A 388 8.42 5.43 -38.25
C LYS A 388 9.19 5.95 -39.49
N GLN A 389 10.42 6.41 -39.33
CA GLN A 389 11.26 6.86 -40.43
C GLN A 389 11.48 5.74 -41.45
N LYS A 390 11.74 4.51 -41.01
CA LYS A 390 11.88 3.35 -41.89
C LYS A 390 10.58 3.00 -42.61
N LEU A 391 9.45 3.12 -41.93
CA LEU A 391 8.15 2.88 -42.54
C LEU A 391 7.82 3.95 -43.59
N GLU A 392 8.08 5.23 -43.29
CA GLU A 392 7.90 6.34 -44.24
C GLU A 392 8.83 6.21 -45.43
N GLU A 393 10.06 5.76 -45.21
CA GLU A 393 11.03 5.51 -46.28
C GLU A 393 10.60 4.37 -47.18
N LYS A 394 10.04 3.30 -46.59
CA LYS A 394 9.46 2.17 -47.34
C LYS A 394 8.26 2.60 -48.17
N TYR A 395 7.35 3.38 -47.63
CA TYR A 395 6.21 3.94 -48.39
C TYR A 395 6.67 4.83 -49.53
N ARG A 396 7.70 5.67 -49.30
CA ARG A 396 8.28 6.54 -50.33
C ARG A 396 8.91 5.72 -51.46
N GLN A 397 9.59 4.63 -51.13
CA GLN A 397 10.18 3.72 -52.14
C GLN A 397 9.09 2.96 -52.93
N GLU A 398 8.01 2.54 -52.29
CA GLU A 398 6.87 1.90 -52.96
C GLU A 398 6.17 2.87 -53.90
N GLU A 399 5.94 4.11 -53.48
CA GLU A 399 5.34 5.16 -54.30
C GLU A 399 6.23 5.54 -55.54
N GLN A 400 7.54 5.59 -55.32
CA GLN A 400 8.47 5.80 -56.43
C GLN A 400 8.42 4.66 -57.45
N ARG A 401 8.40 3.43 -56.99
CA ARG A 401 8.30 2.22 -57.82
C ARG A 401 7.01 2.21 -58.62
N GLU A 402 5.89 2.59 -58.03
CA GLU A 402 4.59 2.69 -58.71
C GLU A 402 4.62 3.81 -59.77
N ARG A 403 5.25 4.97 -59.49
CA ARG A 403 5.41 6.04 -60.48
C ARG A 403 6.27 5.61 -61.67
N GLU A 404 7.38 4.91 -61.43
CA GLU A 404 8.24 4.35 -62.48
C GLU A 404 7.50 3.35 -63.35
N LEU A 405 6.75 2.44 -62.70
CA LEU A 405 5.93 1.45 -63.43
C LEU A 405 4.86 2.12 -64.30
N ARG A 406 4.19 3.12 -63.78
CA ARG A 406 3.21 3.94 -64.51
C ARG A 406 3.79 4.66 -65.71
N THR A 407 5.01 5.21 -65.54
CA THR A 407 5.73 5.87 -66.64
C THR A 407 6.12 4.89 -67.75
N LEU A 408 6.60 3.70 -67.38
CA LEU A 408 6.93 2.65 -68.30
C LEU A 408 5.69 2.13 -69.10
N LEU A 409 4.55 1.97 -68.42
CA LEU A 409 3.32 1.59 -69.08
C LEU A 409 2.80 2.67 -70.04
N LEU A 410 2.94 3.94 -69.71
CA LEU A 410 2.62 5.06 -70.63
C LEU A 410 3.54 5.12 -71.85
N GLN A 411 4.81 4.80 -71.67
CA GLN A 411 5.75 4.70 -72.80
C GLN A 411 5.43 3.55 -73.76
N GLN A 412 5.00 2.40 -73.21
CA GLN A 412 4.58 1.25 -74.03
C GLN A 412 3.23 1.45 -74.72
N SER A 413 2.37 2.33 -74.23
CA SER A 413 1.06 2.61 -74.88
C SER A 413 1.13 3.66 -75.96
N ASN A 414 2.30 4.34 -76.17
CA ASN A 414 2.52 5.36 -77.19
C ASN A 414 3.36 4.84 -78.40
N VAL A 415 3.60 3.54 -78.48
CA VAL A 415 4.15 2.83 -79.63
C VAL A 415 3.01 2.04 -80.31
#